data_047c833319f1cb9e3c6f8cd021232249
#
_entry.id   047c833319f1cb9e3c6f8cd021232249
#
_cell.length_a   1.000
_cell.length_b   1.000
_cell.length_c   1.000
_cell.angle_alpha   90.00
_cell.angle_beta   90.00
_cell.angle_gamma   90.00
#
_symmetry.space_group_name_H-M   'P 1'
#
loop_
_entity.id
_entity.type
_entity.pdbx_description
1 polymer ?
#
loop_
_entity_poly.entity_id
_entity_poly.type
_entity_poly.pdbx_seq_one_letter_code
_entity_poly.pdbx_strand_id
1 'polypeptide(L)'
;QITKINIYKAEGKQKKSAGLKFSETTVNYELGTTFTAPTFTKETTAAVKFVSDNEEVATVNAEGVIAATGKEGKAVITATSEENNDFNAGTATCTVYVYHMNVYKKATAVEAGKDYLIVAQRDEKTYYAAPVKYNAEKPYGYLNSFKVDGIVDELKIKSSYNDAFTFEGVEGGYAIKDANGY
;
A
#
# COMPACT_ATOMS: atom_id res chain seq x y z
N GLN A 1 -70.16 -0.05 -15.03
CA GLN A 1 -69.79 0.67 -13.80
C GLN A 1 -68.31 0.50 -13.53
N ILE A 2 -67.56 1.60 -13.51
CA ILE A 2 -66.11 1.57 -13.14
C ILE A 2 -66.05 1.42 -11.64
N THR A 3 -65.44 0.34 -11.15
CA THR A 3 -65.36 0.03 -9.71
C THR A 3 -63.96 0.41 -9.09
N LYS A 4 -62.95 0.63 -9.93
CA LYS A 4 -61.63 1.01 -9.45
C LYS A 4 -60.79 1.68 -10.55
N ILE A 5 -60.13 2.77 -10.22
CA ILE A 5 -59.13 3.45 -11.06
C ILE A 5 -57.79 3.38 -10.33
N ASN A 6 -56.75 2.87 -10.98
CA ASN A 6 -55.38 2.93 -10.52
C ASN A 6 -54.63 3.95 -11.37
N ILE A 7 -53.91 4.85 -10.72
CA ILE A 7 -53.12 5.87 -11.39
C ILE A 7 -51.63 5.48 -11.17
N TYR A 8 -50.91 5.35 -12.26
CA TYR A 8 -49.46 5.08 -12.25
C TYR A 8 -48.72 6.33 -12.69
N LYS A 9 -47.73 6.75 -11.93
CA LYS A 9 -46.80 7.80 -12.31
C LYS A 9 -45.71 7.19 -13.19
N ALA A 10 -45.44 7.81 -14.32
CA ALA A 10 -44.27 7.42 -15.12
C ALA A 10 -43.01 7.71 -14.34
N GLU A 11 -42.26 6.69 -14.04
CA GLU A 11 -40.90 6.84 -13.52
C GLU A 11 -39.91 6.92 -14.70
N GLY A 12 -38.90 7.79 -14.58
CA GLY A 12 -37.88 7.93 -15.60
C GLY A 12 -37.11 6.61 -15.82
N LYS A 13 -36.45 6.51 -16.96
CA LYS A 13 -35.57 5.35 -17.27
C LYS A 13 -34.52 5.18 -16.18
N GLN A 14 -34.44 3.98 -15.59
CA GLN A 14 -33.36 3.66 -14.66
C GLN A 14 -32.02 3.61 -15.41
N LYS A 15 -31.04 4.40 -14.93
CA LYS A 15 -29.70 4.40 -15.45
C LYS A 15 -28.93 3.19 -14.94
N LYS A 16 -28.04 2.66 -15.76
CA LYS A 16 -27.13 1.56 -15.40
C LYS A 16 -25.93 2.08 -14.59
N SER A 17 -25.20 1.18 -13.96
CA SER A 17 -23.88 1.50 -13.40
C SER A 17 -22.90 1.89 -14.50
N ALA A 18 -22.00 2.84 -14.22
CA ALA A 18 -20.91 3.16 -15.14
C ALA A 18 -19.92 2.00 -15.37
N GLY A 19 -19.88 1.02 -14.46
CA GLY A 19 -19.08 -0.19 -14.58
C GLY A 19 -17.55 0.07 -14.58
N LEU A 20 -17.09 1.18 -13.98
CA LEU A 20 -15.66 1.48 -13.89
C LEU A 20 -14.98 0.47 -12.97
N LYS A 21 -13.91 -0.16 -13.44
CA LYS A 21 -13.20 -1.17 -12.66
C LYS A 21 -11.74 -1.31 -13.12
N PHE A 22 -10.82 -1.34 -12.15
CA PHE A 22 -9.48 -1.90 -12.33
C PHE A 22 -9.50 -3.40 -12.00
N SER A 23 -8.71 -4.21 -12.70
CA SER A 23 -8.58 -5.66 -12.42
C SER A 23 -8.05 -5.93 -11.01
N GLU A 24 -7.22 -5.01 -10.50
CA GLU A 24 -6.66 -5.01 -9.16
C GLU A 24 -6.96 -3.67 -8.47
N THR A 25 -7.39 -3.70 -7.21
CA THR A 25 -7.58 -2.50 -6.40
C THR A 25 -6.32 -2.07 -5.67
N THR A 26 -5.34 -2.96 -5.59
CA THR A 26 -4.03 -2.72 -4.97
C THR A 26 -2.96 -3.47 -5.73
N VAL A 27 -1.91 -2.76 -6.12
CA VAL A 27 -0.71 -3.29 -6.75
C VAL A 27 0.48 -3.07 -5.84
N ASN A 28 1.24 -4.13 -5.57
CA ASN A 28 2.51 -4.05 -4.85
C ASN A 28 3.63 -4.29 -5.85
N TYR A 29 4.47 -3.29 -6.07
CA TYR A 29 5.58 -3.34 -7.00
C TYR A 29 6.92 -3.26 -6.27
N GLU A 30 7.70 -4.32 -6.38
CA GLU A 30 9.07 -4.38 -5.89
C GLU A 30 10.02 -3.83 -6.96
N LEU A 31 10.81 -2.81 -6.60
CA LEU A 31 11.81 -2.24 -7.51
C LEU A 31 12.83 -3.29 -7.95
N GLY A 32 13.18 -3.24 -9.23
CA GLY A 32 14.07 -4.24 -9.84
C GLY A 32 13.34 -5.46 -10.41
N THR A 33 12.02 -5.58 -10.22
CA THR A 33 11.18 -6.59 -10.86
C THR A 33 10.42 -6.00 -12.04
N THR A 34 9.60 -6.81 -12.71
CA THR A 34 8.71 -6.33 -13.78
C THR A 34 7.42 -5.79 -13.19
N PHE A 35 7.09 -4.51 -13.49
CA PHE A 35 5.80 -3.94 -13.14
C PHE A 35 4.71 -4.50 -14.05
N THR A 36 3.66 -5.08 -13.46
CA THR A 36 2.47 -5.53 -14.18
C THR A 36 1.33 -4.56 -13.89
N ALA A 37 0.95 -3.78 -14.90
CA ALA A 37 -0.15 -2.83 -14.77
C ALA A 37 -1.50 -3.54 -14.68
N PRO A 38 -2.40 -3.14 -13.76
CA PRO A 38 -3.77 -3.62 -13.78
C PRO A 38 -4.50 -3.08 -15.00
N THR A 39 -5.39 -3.89 -15.56
CA THR A 39 -6.24 -3.47 -16.67
C THR A 39 -7.43 -2.67 -16.16
N PHE A 40 -7.86 -1.68 -16.96
CA PHE A 40 -9.07 -0.90 -16.69
C PHE A 40 -10.20 -1.32 -17.63
N THR A 41 -11.43 -1.41 -17.10
CA THR A 41 -12.65 -1.69 -17.87
C THR A 41 -13.77 -0.74 -17.48
N LYS A 42 -14.71 -0.50 -18.39
CA LYS A 42 -15.90 0.32 -18.17
C LYS A 42 -17.08 -0.18 -18.98
N GLU A 43 -18.29 0.13 -18.54
CA GLU A 43 -19.52 -0.09 -19.29
C GLU A 43 -20.09 1.22 -19.85
N THR A 44 -19.83 2.35 -19.19
CA THR A 44 -20.32 3.67 -19.62
C THR A 44 -19.73 4.10 -20.96
N THR A 45 -20.55 4.81 -21.74
CA THR A 45 -20.13 5.52 -22.96
C THR A 45 -19.59 6.91 -22.66
N ALA A 46 -19.72 7.40 -21.43
CA ALA A 46 -19.14 8.67 -21.02
C ALA A 46 -17.61 8.63 -21.05
N ALA A 47 -16.98 9.80 -21.21
CA ALA A 47 -15.56 9.96 -21.06
C ALA A 47 -15.16 9.63 -19.61
N VAL A 48 -13.98 8.99 -19.45
CA VAL A 48 -13.42 8.71 -18.14
C VAL A 48 -12.18 9.60 -17.97
N LYS A 49 -12.11 10.26 -16.82
CA LYS A 49 -10.95 11.04 -16.40
C LYS A 49 -10.14 10.20 -15.41
N PHE A 50 -8.83 10.16 -15.62
CA PHE A 50 -7.89 9.48 -14.74
C PHE A 50 -6.98 10.50 -14.05
N VAL A 51 -6.72 10.28 -12.76
CA VAL A 51 -5.84 11.14 -11.95
C VAL A 51 -5.01 10.25 -11.02
N SER A 52 -3.73 10.56 -10.89
CA SER A 52 -2.87 10.07 -9.81
C SER A 52 -2.77 11.14 -8.72
N ASP A 53 -2.85 10.77 -7.46
CA ASP A 53 -2.60 11.66 -6.33
C ASP A 53 -1.09 11.85 -6.08
N ASN A 54 -0.24 11.02 -6.70
CA ASN A 54 1.22 11.09 -6.58
C ASN A 54 1.91 10.59 -7.86
N GLU A 55 2.05 11.47 -8.83
CA GLU A 55 2.68 11.17 -10.13
C GLU A 55 4.18 10.86 -10.02
N GLU A 56 4.83 11.22 -8.92
CA GLU A 56 6.23 10.83 -8.67
C GLU A 56 6.38 9.33 -8.40
N VAL A 57 5.33 8.64 -7.95
CA VAL A 57 5.32 7.20 -7.65
C VAL A 57 4.69 6.39 -8.77
N ALA A 58 3.52 6.81 -9.24
CA ALA A 58 2.83 6.17 -10.35
C ALA A 58 2.02 7.17 -11.17
N THR A 59 2.08 7.06 -12.49
CA THR A 59 1.32 7.86 -13.45
C THR A 59 0.19 7.03 -14.06
N VAL A 60 -0.77 7.71 -14.68
CA VAL A 60 -1.83 7.07 -15.46
C VAL A 60 -2.08 7.89 -16.74
N ASN A 61 -2.23 7.20 -17.86
CA ASN A 61 -2.54 7.87 -19.13
C ASN A 61 -4.05 8.01 -19.39
N ALA A 62 -4.44 8.60 -20.50
CA ALA A 62 -5.84 8.85 -20.88
C ALA A 62 -6.64 7.55 -21.12
N GLU A 63 -5.98 6.45 -21.42
CA GLU A 63 -6.57 5.13 -21.61
C GLU A 63 -6.71 4.33 -20.30
N GLY A 64 -6.21 4.89 -19.16
CA GLY A 64 -6.24 4.23 -17.85
C GLY A 64 -5.09 3.26 -17.62
N VAL A 65 -4.03 3.30 -18.44
CA VAL A 65 -2.84 2.49 -18.25
C VAL A 65 -1.97 3.12 -17.17
N ILE A 66 -1.71 2.36 -16.13
CA ILE A 66 -0.89 2.77 -14.98
C ILE A 66 0.58 2.42 -15.25
N ALA A 67 1.49 3.31 -14.90
CA ALA A 67 2.93 3.09 -14.97
C ALA A 67 3.60 3.52 -13.66
N ALA A 68 4.40 2.63 -13.05
CA ALA A 68 5.24 2.98 -11.92
C ALA A 68 6.50 3.74 -12.41
N THR A 69 6.89 4.79 -11.69
CA THR A 69 8.02 5.65 -12.09
C THR A 69 9.37 5.16 -11.59
N GLY A 70 9.38 4.19 -10.65
CA GLY A 70 10.60 3.72 -9.98
C GLY A 70 10.93 4.47 -8.69
N LYS A 71 10.13 5.46 -8.28
CA LYS A 71 10.24 6.11 -6.97
C LYS A 71 9.39 5.36 -5.95
N GLU A 72 9.95 5.12 -4.79
CA GLU A 72 9.24 4.49 -3.68
C GLU A 72 8.13 5.36 -3.12
N GLY A 73 7.07 4.70 -2.68
CA GLY A 73 5.96 5.37 -2.05
C GLY A 73 4.62 4.74 -2.37
N LYS A 74 3.59 5.53 -2.20
CA LYS A 74 2.20 5.18 -2.48
C LYS A 74 1.61 6.19 -3.45
N ALA A 75 0.86 5.70 -4.43
CA ALA A 75 -0.01 6.50 -5.29
C ALA A 75 -1.41 5.88 -5.34
N VAL A 76 -2.44 6.71 -5.38
CA VAL A 76 -3.82 6.29 -5.63
C VAL A 76 -4.25 6.81 -7.00
N ILE A 77 -4.55 5.90 -7.90
CA ILE A 77 -5.10 6.20 -9.21
C ILE A 77 -6.62 6.19 -9.10
N THR A 78 -7.24 7.27 -9.52
CA THR A 78 -8.70 7.44 -9.53
C THR A 78 -9.21 7.60 -10.94
N ALA A 79 -10.18 6.78 -11.33
CA ALA A 79 -10.95 6.89 -12.56
C ALA A 79 -12.34 7.41 -12.22
N THR A 80 -12.81 8.46 -12.93
CA THR A 80 -14.14 9.05 -12.74
C THR A 80 -14.85 9.23 -14.07
N SER A 81 -16.15 9.02 -14.09
CA SER A 81 -17.02 9.38 -15.22
C SER A 81 -18.24 10.15 -14.75
N GLU A 82 -18.64 11.13 -15.53
CA GLU A 82 -19.92 11.83 -15.33
C GLU A 82 -21.09 10.92 -15.71
N GLU A 83 -22.25 11.22 -15.17
CA GLU A 83 -23.48 10.59 -15.62
C GLU A 83 -23.87 11.03 -17.04
N ASN A 84 -24.63 10.18 -17.73
CA ASN A 84 -25.25 10.49 -19.00
C ASN A 84 -26.71 9.98 -19.03
N ASN A 85 -27.34 9.91 -20.21
CA ASN A 85 -28.73 9.47 -20.34
C ASN A 85 -28.95 8.01 -19.94
N ASP A 86 -27.92 7.15 -20.05
CA ASP A 86 -28.02 5.70 -19.87
C ASP A 86 -27.28 5.18 -18.64
N PHE A 87 -26.29 5.93 -18.13
CA PHE A 87 -25.41 5.51 -17.05
C PHE A 87 -25.32 6.57 -15.95
N ASN A 88 -25.26 6.11 -14.71
CA ASN A 88 -24.91 6.93 -13.55
C ASN A 88 -23.44 7.34 -13.61
N ALA A 89 -23.09 8.40 -12.89
CA ALA A 89 -21.69 8.72 -12.61
C ALA A 89 -20.98 7.52 -11.94
N GLY A 90 -19.70 7.36 -12.18
CA GLY A 90 -18.91 6.26 -11.62
C GLY A 90 -17.55 6.69 -11.13
N THR A 91 -17.01 5.93 -10.17
CA THR A 91 -15.64 6.07 -9.66
C THR A 91 -15.05 4.69 -9.42
N ALA A 92 -13.76 4.54 -9.75
CA ALA A 92 -12.95 3.38 -9.39
C ALA A 92 -11.56 3.83 -8.97
N THR A 93 -10.93 3.10 -8.05
CA THR A 93 -9.58 3.40 -7.57
C THR A 93 -8.67 2.20 -7.63
N CYS A 94 -7.37 2.46 -7.85
CA CYS A 94 -6.31 1.48 -7.71
C CYS A 94 -5.17 2.10 -6.91
N THR A 95 -4.73 1.46 -5.83
CA THR A 95 -3.58 1.90 -5.03
C THR A 95 -2.33 1.17 -5.49
N VAL A 96 -1.28 1.91 -5.81
CA VAL A 96 0.04 1.38 -6.18
C VAL A 96 1.01 1.65 -5.03
N TYR A 97 1.63 0.60 -4.52
CA TYR A 97 2.75 0.67 -3.58
C TYR A 97 4.02 0.28 -4.30
N VAL A 98 4.99 1.18 -4.30
CA VAL A 98 6.34 0.94 -4.84
C VAL A 98 7.32 0.86 -3.68
N TYR A 99 8.10 -0.20 -3.61
CA TYR A 99 9.04 -0.46 -2.51
C TYR A 99 10.27 -1.23 -3.02
N HIS A 100 11.34 -1.23 -2.24
CA HIS A 100 12.44 -2.19 -2.39
C HIS A 100 12.51 -3.14 -1.19
N MET A 101 13.30 -4.21 -1.31
CA MET A 101 13.59 -5.08 -0.18
C MET A 101 14.93 -4.69 0.42
N ASN A 102 14.92 -4.32 1.69
CA ASN A 102 16.13 -4.22 2.48
C ASN A 102 16.63 -5.62 2.84
N VAL A 103 17.91 -5.86 2.64
CA VAL A 103 18.56 -7.13 2.94
C VAL A 103 19.41 -6.97 4.20
N TYR A 104 19.05 -7.69 5.25
CA TYR A 104 19.78 -7.74 6.51
C TYR A 104 20.45 -9.10 6.64
N LYS A 105 21.75 -9.08 6.92
CA LYS A 105 22.53 -10.31 7.21
C LYS A 105 22.73 -10.44 8.70
N LYS A 106 22.75 -11.69 9.20
CA LYS A 106 23.01 -11.96 10.60
C LYS A 106 24.37 -11.37 10.99
N ALA A 107 24.37 -10.44 11.93
CA ALA A 107 25.60 -9.83 12.43
C ALA A 107 26.26 -10.73 13.48
N THR A 108 27.58 -10.82 13.46
CA THR A 108 28.39 -11.50 14.48
C THR A 108 28.89 -10.53 15.55
N ALA A 109 28.88 -9.23 15.24
CA ALA A 109 29.24 -8.14 16.14
C ALA A 109 28.42 -6.90 15.77
N VAL A 110 28.27 -5.99 16.73
CA VAL A 110 27.64 -4.68 16.52
C VAL A 110 28.74 -3.65 16.24
N GLU A 111 28.52 -2.82 15.23
CA GLU A 111 29.41 -1.72 14.85
C GLU A 111 28.67 -0.39 15.06
N ALA A 112 29.33 0.59 15.63
CA ALA A 112 28.78 1.91 15.85
C ALA A 112 28.38 2.59 14.53
N GLY A 113 27.24 3.28 14.50
CA GLY A 113 26.73 4.01 13.34
C GLY A 113 26.17 3.14 12.22
N LYS A 114 25.93 1.86 12.47
CA LYS A 114 25.24 0.95 11.53
C LYS A 114 23.83 0.64 12.01
N ASP A 115 22.97 0.34 11.04
CA ASP A 115 21.57 0.03 11.26
C ASP A 115 21.35 -1.48 11.38
N TYR A 116 20.59 -1.89 12.38
CA TYR A 116 20.32 -3.29 12.71
C TYR A 116 18.83 -3.54 12.92
N LEU A 117 18.38 -4.72 12.52
CA LEU A 117 17.13 -5.28 12.99
C LEU A 117 17.38 -6.14 14.22
N ILE A 118 16.59 -5.93 15.26
CA ILE A 118 16.59 -6.81 16.44
C ILE A 118 15.55 -7.88 16.22
N VAL A 119 15.98 -9.14 16.14
CA VAL A 119 15.10 -10.28 15.91
C VAL A 119 15.17 -11.20 17.13
N ALA A 120 14.01 -11.44 17.75
CA ALA A 120 13.87 -12.35 18.88
C ALA A 120 13.20 -13.65 18.46
N GLN A 121 13.75 -14.77 18.88
CA GLN A 121 13.11 -16.07 18.75
C GLN A 121 12.18 -16.30 19.94
N ARG A 122 10.90 -16.54 19.69
CA ARG A 122 9.93 -16.82 20.74
C ARG A 122 9.85 -18.32 21.09
N ASP A 123 9.98 -19.15 20.07
CA ASP A 123 10.03 -20.62 20.17
C ASP A 123 10.91 -21.16 19.02
N GLU A 124 11.05 -22.48 18.91
CA GLU A 124 11.91 -23.09 17.91
C GLU A 124 11.55 -22.76 16.45
N LYS A 125 10.37 -22.18 16.20
CA LYS A 125 9.82 -21.96 14.84
C LYS A 125 9.35 -20.53 14.58
N THR A 126 9.20 -19.70 15.60
CA THR A 126 8.58 -18.38 15.47
C THR A 126 9.59 -17.29 15.79
N TYR A 127 9.87 -16.46 14.81
CA TYR A 127 10.80 -15.36 14.92
C TYR A 127 10.05 -14.04 14.76
N TYR A 128 10.43 -13.04 15.52
CA TYR A 128 9.86 -11.70 15.43
C TYR A 128 10.97 -10.70 15.17
N ALA A 129 10.82 -9.89 14.13
CA ALA A 129 11.57 -8.66 14.04
C ALA A 129 10.90 -7.63 14.93
N ALA A 130 11.68 -6.86 15.67
CA ALA A 130 11.21 -5.71 16.41
C ALA A 130 11.52 -4.45 15.58
N PRO A 131 10.58 -3.94 14.78
CA PRO A 131 10.73 -2.66 14.13
C PRO A 131 10.55 -1.57 15.16
N VAL A 132 11.18 -0.45 14.92
CA VAL A 132 11.20 0.70 15.80
C VAL A 132 9.92 1.53 15.74
N LYS A 133 8.79 0.99 15.59
CA LYS A 133 7.57 1.79 15.74
C LYS A 133 7.11 1.74 17.19
N TYR A 134 7.38 2.84 17.92
CA TYR A 134 6.73 3.09 19.20
C TYR A 134 5.21 2.98 19.04
N ASN A 135 4.59 2.10 19.79
CA ASN A 135 3.15 1.97 19.80
C ASN A 135 2.57 2.92 20.84
N ALA A 136 2.21 4.13 20.40
CA ALA A 136 1.64 5.17 21.26
C ALA A 136 0.27 4.78 21.90
N GLU A 137 -0.41 3.76 21.38
CA GLU A 137 -1.68 3.27 21.93
C GLU A 137 -1.48 2.38 23.15
N LYS A 138 -0.25 1.95 23.44
CA LYS A 138 0.08 1.11 24.57
C LYS A 138 0.75 1.93 25.68
N PRO A 139 0.19 1.98 26.89
CA PRO A 139 0.67 2.85 27.96
C PRO A 139 2.07 2.52 28.49
N TYR A 140 2.68 1.45 28.02
CA TYR A 140 4.01 0.97 28.45
C TYR A 140 5.07 1.02 27.36
N GLY A 141 4.80 1.68 26.23
CA GLY A 141 5.79 1.87 25.18
C GLY A 141 6.28 0.58 24.53
N TYR A 142 5.35 -0.29 24.11
CA TYR A 142 5.72 -1.49 23.37
C TYR A 142 6.21 -1.15 21.97
N LEU A 143 7.28 -1.79 21.55
CA LEU A 143 7.68 -1.81 20.15
C LEU A 143 6.71 -2.69 19.35
N ASN A 144 6.29 -2.21 18.19
CA ASN A 144 5.57 -3.05 17.25
C ASN A 144 6.53 -4.11 16.69
N SER A 145 6.06 -5.32 16.55
CA SER A 145 6.83 -6.40 15.94
C SER A 145 6.02 -7.09 14.85
N PHE A 146 6.70 -7.68 13.90
CA PHE A 146 6.06 -8.53 12.90
C PHE A 146 6.77 -9.88 12.84
N LYS A 147 6.02 -10.90 12.43
CA LYS A 147 6.55 -12.24 12.27
C LYS A 147 7.43 -12.29 11.01
N VAL A 148 8.62 -12.88 11.15
CA VAL A 148 9.46 -13.28 10.03
C VAL A 148 9.46 -14.81 9.93
N ASP A 149 9.31 -15.33 8.72
CA ASP A 149 9.26 -16.77 8.49
C ASP A 149 10.69 -17.32 8.32
N GLY A 150 11.20 -17.83 9.42
CA GLY A 150 12.53 -18.43 9.50
C GLY A 150 13.65 -17.39 9.67
N ILE A 151 14.63 -17.69 10.51
CA ILE A 151 15.90 -16.98 10.52
C ILE A 151 16.91 -17.87 9.86
N VAL A 152 17.26 -17.45 8.68
CA VAL A 152 18.45 -17.87 7.96
C VAL A 152 19.49 -16.76 8.08
N ASP A 153 20.61 -16.89 7.41
CA ASP A 153 21.69 -15.90 7.47
C ASP A 153 21.29 -14.53 6.85
N GLU A 154 20.14 -14.46 6.17
CA GLU A 154 19.66 -13.27 5.48
C GLU A 154 18.15 -13.08 5.66
N LEU A 155 17.74 -11.85 6.00
CA LEU A 155 16.33 -11.42 6.07
C LEU A 155 16.07 -10.35 5.01
N LYS A 156 14.95 -10.49 4.27
CA LYS A 156 14.46 -9.49 3.33
C LYS A 156 13.21 -8.84 3.88
N ILE A 157 13.25 -7.53 4.01
CA ILE A 157 12.16 -6.75 4.62
C ILE A 157 11.84 -5.58 3.72
N LYS A 158 10.56 -5.35 3.45
CA LYS A 158 10.10 -4.22 2.64
C LYS A 158 10.62 -2.90 3.22
N SER A 159 11.09 -2.00 2.37
CA SER A 159 11.57 -0.67 2.75
C SER A 159 10.53 0.14 3.54
N SER A 160 9.24 -0.07 3.29
CA SER A 160 8.15 0.55 4.06
C SER A 160 8.09 0.13 5.53
N TYR A 161 8.79 -0.94 5.91
CA TYR A 161 8.97 -1.40 7.29
C TYR A 161 10.38 -1.10 7.82
N ASN A 162 11.08 -0.17 7.19
CA ASN A 162 12.45 0.18 7.52
C ASN A 162 12.53 0.99 8.81
N ASP A 163 12.40 0.29 9.91
CA ASP A 163 12.56 0.83 11.25
C ASP A 163 13.76 0.11 11.91
N ALA A 164 14.94 0.28 11.34
CA ALA A 164 16.17 -0.26 11.91
C ALA A 164 16.60 0.54 13.14
N PHE A 165 17.29 -0.13 14.06
CA PHE A 165 17.95 0.52 15.19
C PHE A 165 19.38 0.89 14.81
N THR A 166 19.80 2.12 15.16
CA THR A 166 21.19 2.54 15.06
C THR A 166 21.87 2.35 16.40
N PHE A 167 23.06 1.75 16.40
CA PHE A 167 23.88 1.58 17.60
C PHE A 167 24.94 2.66 17.65
N GLU A 168 24.87 3.53 18.65
CA GLU A 168 25.91 4.54 18.90
C GLU A 168 26.87 4.05 19.98
N GLY A 169 28.18 4.20 19.74
CA GLY A 169 29.18 3.88 20.74
C GLY A 169 29.14 4.87 21.91
N VAL A 170 29.04 4.34 23.12
CA VAL A 170 29.15 5.09 24.39
C VAL A 170 30.18 4.44 25.28
N GLU A 171 30.61 5.11 26.35
CA GLU A 171 31.56 4.53 27.30
C GLU A 171 30.97 3.23 27.91
N GLY A 172 31.67 2.13 27.67
CA GLY A 172 31.26 0.81 28.18
C GLY A 172 30.19 0.05 27.38
N GLY A 173 29.78 0.56 26.19
CA GLY A 173 28.77 -0.15 25.39
C GLY A 173 28.19 0.61 24.21
N TYR A 174 26.91 0.42 23.99
CA TYR A 174 26.14 1.07 22.91
C TYR A 174 24.85 1.66 23.42
N ALA A 175 24.51 2.87 22.97
CA ALA A 175 23.15 3.38 23.01
C ALA A 175 22.42 2.86 21.75
N ILE A 176 21.19 2.36 21.92
CA ILE A 176 20.35 1.91 20.82
C ILE A 176 19.34 3.03 20.53
N LYS A 177 19.38 3.53 19.31
CA LYS A 177 18.47 4.59 18.87
C LYS A 177 17.54 4.08 17.78
N ASP A 178 16.30 4.52 17.84
CA ASP A 178 15.36 4.33 16.77
C ASP A 178 15.50 5.43 15.68
N ALA A 179 14.69 5.34 14.62
CA ALA A 179 14.67 6.33 13.53
C ALA A 179 14.28 7.75 14.00
N ASN A 180 13.73 7.90 15.22
CA ASN A 180 13.38 9.19 15.83
C ASN A 180 14.44 9.66 16.83
N GLY A 181 15.51 8.89 17.03
CA GLY A 181 16.63 9.24 17.90
C GLY A 181 16.43 8.91 19.39
N TYR A 182 15.45 8.03 19.73
CA TYR A 182 15.18 7.57 21.10
C TYR A 182 15.86 6.24 21.38
#